data_aa4e2f221df586a3f02a8f68a165c1db
#
_entry.id   aa4e2f221df586a3f02a8f68a165c1db
#
_cell.length_a   1.000
_cell.length_b   1.000
_cell.length_c   1.000
_cell.angle_alpha   90.00
_cell.angle_beta   90.00
_cell.angle_gamma   90.00
#
_symmetry.space_group_name_H-M   'P 1'
#
loop_
_entity.id
_entity.type
_entity.pdbx_description
1 polymer ?
#
loop_
_entity_poly.entity_id
_entity_poly.type
_entity_poly.pdbx_seq_one_letter_code
_entity_poly.pdbx_strand_id
1 'polypeptide(L)'
;MSRPNILFITTDEQHLRTLSCYGCRTETTPCLDALADNADVYETAYTVSPVCLPARCAFMTGMYPHHSGSISNIFGASLSLQFPNLFTELKKQGYRTALHGKCHFIPVPYPATRGDMTLEYEHFIAYYKLLGMDKLSLQDDKNNSLWYYDDYAKDLARQGMLRKCRYEAHENPENHGYYDFPFETPMHPDAWVGQRAVEDIESRSADENNFIWVSFSGPHYPVDTPAEYTDRIDENKLEPRIFREDEWDDDSKYHVRGYHGPGTTEGSGHAKDGAQKNYSEDYWIQWRRRYFGNIALIDEWVGKILDAARAKFGENLLVIFTADHGEMMGNHSLWGKNGALFEDVLRIPLIVQRPGQKEGRRIPETVSSLELFPTILTCAGAPVPDHADGVTLDEMVQQGGRPFIISECDNRAVILKDSVKVEYNRPNLRGKMYRELYDLREDPDEFENRFDDPRYAGTIRELTALLEAEPDLMETVFRPYADGGDYWLNDGTGAGFAFNGAKPE
;
A
#
# COMPACT_ATOMS: atom_id res chain seq x y z
N MET A 1 -6.02 33.27 -4.05
CA MET A 1 -5.86 32.60 -2.77
C MET A 1 -4.42 32.12 -2.69
N SER A 2 -3.83 32.07 -1.49
CA SER A 2 -2.52 31.44 -1.29
C SER A 2 -2.64 29.94 -1.60
N ARG A 3 -1.61 29.34 -2.15
CA ARG A 3 -1.58 27.88 -2.34
C ARG A 3 -1.63 27.18 -0.99
N PRO A 4 -2.36 26.08 -0.84
CA PRO A 4 -2.44 25.38 0.44
C PRO A 4 -1.16 24.62 0.76
N ASN A 5 -0.91 24.40 2.05
CA ASN A 5 -0.02 23.34 2.47
C ASN A 5 -0.70 21.98 2.23
N ILE A 6 0.08 20.95 2.02
CA ILE A 6 -0.43 19.63 1.66
C ILE A 6 0.18 18.59 2.58
N LEU A 7 -0.68 17.86 3.28
CA LEU A 7 -0.33 16.73 4.12
C LEU A 7 -0.93 15.47 3.50
N PHE A 8 -0.09 14.61 2.97
CA PHE A 8 -0.46 13.32 2.40
C PHE A 8 -0.04 12.22 3.37
N ILE A 9 -0.98 11.47 3.90
CA ILE A 9 -0.75 10.40 4.88
C ILE A 9 -1.15 9.08 4.24
N THR A 10 -0.24 8.12 4.22
CA THR A 10 -0.51 6.78 3.71
C THR A 10 -0.11 5.72 4.72
N THR A 11 -0.87 4.64 4.76
CA THR A 11 -0.55 3.39 5.45
C THR A 11 -0.24 2.31 4.43
N ASP A 12 0.49 1.29 4.83
CA ASP A 12 0.79 0.13 4.01
C ASP A 12 -0.08 -1.06 4.44
N GLU A 13 -0.78 -1.65 3.47
CA GLU A 13 -1.54 -2.88 3.69
C GLU A 13 -2.66 -2.71 4.74
N GLN A 14 -3.41 -1.60 4.66
CA GLN A 14 -4.51 -1.36 5.59
C GLN A 14 -5.87 -1.74 4.98
N HIS A 15 -6.50 -2.74 5.58
CA HIS A 15 -7.84 -3.17 5.19
C HIS A 15 -8.90 -2.09 5.49
N LEU A 16 -9.79 -1.84 4.53
CA LEU A 16 -10.82 -0.80 4.61
C LEU A 16 -11.69 -0.92 5.88
N ARG A 17 -12.11 -2.14 6.22
CA ARG A 17 -13.00 -2.39 7.37
C ARG A 17 -12.29 -2.33 8.73
N THR A 18 -11.16 -1.65 8.82
CA THR A 18 -10.48 -1.38 10.08
C THR A 18 -10.72 0.04 10.61
N LEU A 19 -11.37 0.89 9.82
CA LEU A 19 -11.71 2.26 10.21
C LEU A 19 -13.18 2.36 10.63
N SER A 20 -13.44 3.03 11.75
CA SER A 20 -14.82 3.17 12.26
C SER A 20 -15.67 4.00 11.32
N CYS A 21 -15.11 5.00 10.65
CA CYS A 21 -15.82 5.78 9.63
C CYS A 21 -16.24 4.94 8.40
N TYR A 22 -15.72 3.72 8.24
CA TYR A 22 -16.18 2.71 7.27
C TYR A 22 -16.96 1.56 7.92
N GLY A 23 -17.38 1.72 9.17
CA GLY A 23 -18.27 0.78 9.87
C GLY A 23 -17.58 -0.26 10.75
N CYS A 24 -16.27 -0.12 11.01
CA CYS A 24 -15.56 -0.99 11.94
C CYS A 24 -16.07 -0.82 13.38
N ARG A 25 -16.31 -1.93 14.09
CA ARG A 25 -16.81 -1.92 15.46
C ARG A 25 -15.72 -1.88 16.54
N THR A 26 -14.47 -2.09 16.19
CA THR A 26 -13.36 -2.09 17.16
C THR A 26 -12.95 -0.72 17.65
N GLU A 27 -13.42 0.36 17.00
CA GLU A 27 -13.21 1.77 17.41
C GLU A 27 -11.74 2.12 17.63
N THR A 28 -10.87 1.67 16.73
CA THR A 28 -9.40 1.86 16.85
C THR A 28 -8.88 3.13 16.19
N THR A 29 -9.75 3.89 15.51
CA THR A 29 -9.35 5.03 14.67
C THR A 29 -10.04 6.36 15.03
N PRO A 30 -10.07 6.77 16.33
CA PRO A 30 -10.80 7.99 16.73
C PRO A 30 -10.26 9.28 16.09
N CYS A 31 -8.97 9.38 15.77
CA CYS A 31 -8.40 10.56 15.14
C CYS A 31 -8.79 10.65 13.66
N LEU A 32 -8.79 9.52 12.95
CA LEU A 32 -9.27 9.43 11.57
C LEU A 32 -10.78 9.63 11.47
N ASP A 33 -11.55 9.17 12.46
CA ASP A 33 -12.99 9.42 12.52
C ASP A 33 -13.27 10.91 12.70
N ALA A 34 -12.54 11.59 13.58
CA ALA A 34 -12.62 13.03 13.75
C ALA A 34 -12.19 13.83 12.50
N LEU A 35 -11.23 13.29 11.71
CA LEU A 35 -10.90 13.86 10.41
C LEU A 35 -12.08 13.68 9.43
N ALA A 36 -12.66 12.48 9.38
CA ALA A 36 -13.76 12.12 8.50
C ALA A 36 -15.01 12.97 8.74
N ASP A 37 -15.28 13.38 9.98
CA ASP A 37 -16.38 14.28 10.33
C ASP A 37 -16.29 15.66 9.65
N ASN A 38 -15.12 16.03 9.15
CA ASN A 38 -14.84 17.32 8.51
C ASN A 38 -14.21 17.16 7.11
N ALA A 39 -14.36 16.01 6.48
CA ALA A 39 -13.71 15.65 5.23
C ALA A 39 -14.66 14.95 4.26
N ASP A 40 -14.24 14.81 3.02
CA ASP A 40 -14.88 13.95 2.04
C ASP A 40 -14.42 12.52 2.29
N VAL A 41 -15.35 11.62 2.57
CA VAL A 41 -15.09 10.18 2.74
C VAL A 41 -15.60 9.46 1.51
N TYR A 42 -14.70 8.93 0.71
CA TYR A 42 -15.03 8.19 -0.50
C TYR A 42 -15.42 6.76 -0.13
N GLU A 43 -16.69 6.40 -0.37
CA GLU A 43 -17.21 5.09 0.03
C GLU A 43 -16.64 3.95 -0.82
N THR A 44 -16.23 4.26 -2.06
CA THR A 44 -15.76 3.27 -3.03
C THR A 44 -14.51 3.78 -3.73
N ALA A 45 -13.35 3.57 -3.12
CA ALA A 45 -12.04 3.87 -3.67
C ALA A 45 -11.23 2.58 -3.88
N TYR A 46 -10.59 2.47 -5.04
CA TYR A 46 -9.80 1.30 -5.44
C TYR A 46 -8.34 1.65 -5.70
N THR A 47 -7.45 0.73 -5.29
CA THR A 47 -6.06 0.78 -5.72
C THR A 47 -5.90 0.24 -7.13
N VAL A 48 -4.92 0.77 -7.87
CA VAL A 48 -4.55 0.22 -9.19
C VAL A 48 -3.70 -1.04 -9.09
N SER A 49 -3.25 -1.35 -7.88
CA SER A 49 -2.46 -2.57 -7.64
C SER A 49 -2.57 -2.99 -6.17
N PRO A 50 -2.77 -4.29 -5.89
CA PRO A 50 -2.78 -4.81 -4.52
C PRO A 50 -1.37 -5.04 -3.96
N VAL A 51 -0.33 -4.44 -4.56
CA VAL A 51 1.06 -4.54 -4.09
C VAL A 51 1.71 -3.16 -4.01
N CYS A 52 2.57 -3.00 -3.00
CA CYS A 52 3.06 -1.70 -2.54
C CYS A 52 3.74 -0.87 -3.63
N LEU A 53 4.77 -1.40 -4.32
CA LEU A 53 5.58 -0.63 -5.26
C LEU A 53 4.73 -0.06 -6.40
N PRO A 54 3.94 -0.85 -7.15
CA PRO A 54 3.09 -0.32 -8.20
C PRO A 54 2.07 0.71 -7.71
N ALA A 55 1.40 0.42 -6.57
CA ALA A 55 0.42 1.35 -6.00
C ALA A 55 1.06 2.70 -5.62
N ARG A 56 2.24 2.66 -5.02
CA ARG A 56 3.00 3.87 -4.62
C ARG A 56 3.54 4.63 -5.82
N CYS A 57 3.98 3.93 -6.87
CA CYS A 57 4.37 4.57 -8.13
C CYS A 57 3.18 5.28 -8.79
N ALA A 58 1.98 4.72 -8.69
CA ALA A 58 0.78 5.39 -9.17
C ALA A 58 0.45 6.66 -8.38
N PHE A 59 0.65 6.69 -7.05
CA PHE A 59 0.55 7.94 -6.27
C PHE A 59 1.55 9.01 -6.75
N MET A 60 2.74 8.57 -7.18
CA MET A 60 3.80 9.47 -7.65
C MET A 60 3.56 10.05 -9.03
N THR A 61 2.88 9.34 -9.93
CA THR A 61 2.81 9.67 -11.36
C THR A 61 1.40 9.80 -11.92
N GLY A 62 0.39 9.28 -11.20
CA GLY A 62 -0.97 9.17 -11.73
C GLY A 62 -1.13 8.16 -12.87
N MET A 63 -0.15 7.25 -13.04
CA MET A 63 -0.12 6.27 -14.13
C MET A 63 -0.52 4.87 -13.65
N TYR A 64 -1.16 4.12 -14.52
CA TYR A 64 -1.29 2.67 -14.33
C TYR A 64 0.07 1.99 -14.26
N PRO A 65 0.20 0.86 -13.53
CA PRO A 65 1.45 0.10 -13.47
C PRO A 65 2.01 -0.31 -14.84
N HIS A 66 1.15 -0.73 -15.80
CA HIS A 66 1.59 -1.10 -17.15
C HIS A 66 2.13 0.09 -17.95
N HIS A 67 1.62 1.30 -17.75
CA HIS A 67 2.16 2.52 -18.38
C HIS A 67 3.46 2.99 -17.74
N SER A 68 3.57 2.90 -16.41
CA SER A 68 4.79 3.31 -15.70
C SER A 68 5.92 2.26 -15.78
N GLY A 69 5.60 1.02 -16.11
CA GLY A 69 6.50 -0.14 -16.05
C GLY A 69 6.70 -0.69 -14.64
N SER A 70 6.09 -0.09 -13.62
CA SER A 70 6.21 -0.50 -12.21
C SER A 70 5.13 -1.51 -11.85
N ILE A 71 5.20 -2.73 -12.38
CA ILE A 71 4.12 -3.74 -12.32
C ILE A 71 4.24 -4.76 -11.18
N SER A 72 5.28 -4.67 -10.36
CA SER A 72 5.58 -5.69 -9.34
C SER A 72 6.45 -5.11 -8.23
N ASN A 73 6.51 -5.80 -7.08
CA ASN A 73 7.51 -5.53 -6.04
C ASN A 73 8.89 -6.13 -6.37
N ILE A 74 9.03 -6.83 -7.50
CA ILE A 74 10.22 -7.56 -7.89
C ILE A 74 11.11 -6.71 -8.81
N PHE A 75 12.37 -7.09 -8.95
CA PHE A 75 13.37 -6.38 -9.76
C PHE A 75 12.91 -6.09 -11.21
N GLY A 76 13.34 -4.93 -11.70
CA GLY A 76 12.97 -4.43 -13.02
C GLY A 76 11.68 -3.58 -13.04
N ALA A 77 11.06 -3.36 -11.89
CA ALA A 77 9.81 -2.63 -11.74
C ALA A 77 9.99 -1.23 -11.12
N SER A 78 11.20 -0.69 -11.08
CA SER A 78 11.48 0.65 -10.51
C SER A 78 10.75 1.76 -11.23
N LEU A 79 10.32 2.77 -10.49
CA LEU A 79 9.78 4.00 -11.06
C LEU A 79 10.86 4.68 -11.93
N SER A 80 10.54 4.98 -13.18
CA SER A 80 11.47 5.69 -14.06
C SER A 80 11.64 7.15 -13.65
N LEU A 81 12.89 7.62 -13.60
CA LEU A 81 13.22 9.04 -13.36
C LEU A 81 12.83 9.96 -14.55
N GLN A 82 12.44 9.40 -15.68
CA GLN A 82 11.99 10.17 -16.83
C GLN A 82 10.59 10.76 -16.68
N PHE A 83 9.77 10.13 -15.85
CA PHE A 83 8.42 10.63 -15.63
C PHE A 83 8.42 11.83 -14.67
N PRO A 84 7.77 12.95 -15.05
CA PRO A 84 7.37 13.95 -14.08
C PRO A 84 6.60 13.28 -12.94
N ASN A 85 6.96 13.61 -11.72
CA ASN A 85 6.36 13.00 -10.55
C ASN A 85 5.89 14.05 -9.55
N LEU A 86 5.16 13.62 -8.53
CA LEU A 86 4.55 14.50 -7.56
C LEU A 86 5.54 15.49 -6.94
N PHE A 87 6.73 15.02 -6.52
CA PHE A 87 7.72 15.90 -5.90
C PHE A 87 8.32 16.90 -6.88
N THR A 88 8.68 16.44 -8.10
CA THR A 88 9.29 17.34 -9.11
C THR A 88 8.30 18.41 -9.55
N GLU A 89 7.03 18.08 -9.73
CA GLU A 89 6.01 19.03 -10.17
C GLU A 89 5.67 20.05 -9.07
N LEU A 90 5.55 19.61 -7.82
CA LEU A 90 5.32 20.50 -6.68
C LEU A 90 6.51 21.43 -6.43
N LYS A 91 7.76 20.97 -6.60
CA LYS A 91 8.95 21.84 -6.51
C LYS A 91 8.96 22.94 -7.55
N LYS A 92 8.54 22.65 -8.79
CA LYS A 92 8.39 23.70 -9.83
C LYS A 92 7.39 24.80 -9.41
N GLN A 93 6.45 24.47 -8.51
CA GLN A 93 5.51 25.42 -7.93
C GLN A 93 6.03 26.10 -6.65
N GLY A 94 7.26 25.83 -6.24
CA GLY A 94 7.88 26.42 -5.05
C GLY A 94 7.52 25.73 -3.73
N TYR A 95 7.02 24.49 -3.78
CA TYR A 95 6.81 23.71 -2.57
C TYR A 95 8.14 23.16 -2.03
N ARG A 96 8.27 23.19 -0.70
CA ARG A 96 9.26 22.39 0.02
C ARG A 96 8.69 21.01 0.27
N THR A 97 9.38 20.01 -0.23
CA THR A 97 8.90 18.64 -0.25
C THR A 97 9.57 17.79 0.82
N ALA A 98 8.80 16.90 1.47
CA ALA A 98 9.34 15.89 2.37
C ALA A 98 8.60 14.57 2.23
N LEU A 99 9.32 13.48 2.55
CA LEU A 99 8.74 12.18 2.83
C LEU A 99 9.33 11.63 4.13
N HIS A 100 8.46 11.13 5.00
CA HIS A 100 8.82 10.44 6.23
C HIS A 100 8.21 9.04 6.21
N GLY A 101 9.04 8.00 6.29
CA GLY A 101 8.64 6.60 6.28
C GLY A 101 8.94 5.86 4.98
N LYS A 102 8.00 5.03 4.53
CA LYS A 102 8.17 4.10 3.41
C LYS A 102 8.08 4.81 2.06
N CYS A 103 9.12 4.64 1.24
CA CYS A 103 9.15 5.04 -0.18
C CYS A 103 8.70 3.91 -1.09
N HIS A 104 9.49 2.86 -1.15
CA HIS A 104 9.27 1.67 -1.95
C HIS A 104 8.93 1.97 -3.42
N PHE A 105 9.67 2.89 -4.06
CA PHE A 105 9.57 3.20 -5.50
C PHE A 105 10.53 2.40 -6.35
N ILE A 106 11.34 1.58 -5.71
CA ILE A 106 12.28 0.64 -6.30
C ILE A 106 12.17 -0.70 -5.56
N PRO A 107 12.38 -1.82 -6.25
CA PRO A 107 12.39 -3.12 -5.61
C PRO A 107 13.47 -3.19 -4.55
N VAL A 108 13.11 -3.63 -3.38
CA VAL A 108 14.04 -3.80 -2.28
C VAL A 108 14.68 -5.19 -2.38
N PRO A 109 16.02 -5.31 -2.41
CA PRO A 109 16.67 -6.61 -2.50
C PRO A 109 16.41 -7.43 -1.24
N TYR A 110 15.86 -8.63 -1.40
CA TYR A 110 15.79 -9.59 -0.31
C TYR A 110 17.17 -10.23 -0.16
N PRO A 111 17.88 -10.02 0.95
CA PRO A 111 19.13 -10.73 1.17
C PRO A 111 18.85 -12.23 1.26
N ALA A 112 19.54 -13.03 0.48
CA ALA A 112 19.38 -14.49 0.43
C ALA A 112 19.67 -15.15 1.80
N THR A 113 20.45 -14.47 2.64
CA THR A 113 20.66 -14.79 4.05
C THR A 113 20.67 -13.50 4.83
N ARG A 114 19.78 -13.34 5.80
CA ARG A 114 19.71 -12.12 6.59
C ARG A 114 20.93 -11.91 7.47
N GLY A 115 21.44 -12.87 8.18
CA GLY A 115 22.67 -12.81 8.97
C GLY A 115 23.03 -11.43 9.54
N ASP A 116 24.28 -11.21 9.83
CA ASP A 116 24.78 -9.89 10.29
C ASP A 116 25.00 -8.89 9.14
N MET A 117 24.57 -9.23 7.91
CA MET A 117 24.70 -8.34 6.75
C MET A 117 23.93 -7.04 6.98
N THR A 118 24.58 -5.95 6.68
CA THR A 118 23.98 -4.63 6.58
C THR A 118 24.20 -4.14 5.17
N LEU A 119 23.12 -3.99 4.39
CA LEU A 119 23.21 -3.37 3.08
C LEU A 119 23.29 -1.85 3.29
N GLU A 120 24.31 -1.21 2.76
CA GLU A 120 24.36 0.25 2.74
C GLU A 120 23.31 0.78 1.78
N TYR A 121 22.38 1.55 2.31
CA TYR A 121 21.21 2.05 1.58
C TYR A 121 21.47 3.35 0.83
N GLU A 122 22.73 3.81 0.79
CA GLU A 122 23.11 5.12 0.22
C GLU A 122 22.75 5.25 -1.26
N HIS A 123 22.81 4.17 -2.04
CA HIS A 123 22.41 4.18 -3.45
C HIS A 123 20.90 4.42 -3.62
N PHE A 124 20.08 3.82 -2.76
CA PHE A 124 18.63 4.01 -2.76
C PHE A 124 18.27 5.43 -2.32
N ILE A 125 18.93 5.94 -1.29
CA ILE A 125 18.76 7.32 -0.82
C ILE A 125 19.11 8.32 -1.95
N ALA A 126 20.18 8.06 -2.69
CA ALA A 126 20.56 8.88 -3.83
C ALA A 126 19.49 8.89 -4.92
N TYR A 127 18.93 7.73 -5.26
CA TYR A 127 17.82 7.61 -6.19
C TYR A 127 16.57 8.36 -5.69
N TYR A 128 16.17 8.18 -4.44
CA TYR A 128 15.03 8.88 -3.87
C TYR A 128 15.19 10.41 -3.89
N LYS A 129 16.39 10.90 -3.66
CA LYS A 129 16.70 12.34 -3.81
C LYS A 129 16.52 12.83 -5.25
N LEU A 130 16.86 12.01 -6.26
CA LEU A 130 16.63 12.34 -7.66
C LEU A 130 15.14 12.45 -8.02
N LEU A 131 14.26 11.78 -7.28
CA LEU A 131 12.80 11.96 -7.41
C LEU A 131 12.31 13.33 -6.92
N GLY A 132 13.17 14.15 -6.34
CA GLY A 132 12.86 15.55 -6.03
C GLY A 132 12.54 15.84 -4.55
N MET A 133 12.78 14.92 -3.63
CA MET A 133 12.55 15.11 -2.19
C MET A 133 13.62 16.06 -1.62
N ASP A 134 13.20 17.14 -0.94
CA ASP A 134 14.11 18.03 -0.22
C ASP A 134 14.52 17.44 1.13
N LYS A 135 13.57 16.76 1.79
CA LYS A 135 13.80 16.05 3.05
C LYS A 135 13.29 14.62 2.97
N LEU A 136 14.08 13.70 3.46
CA LEU A 136 13.74 12.29 3.55
C LEU A 136 14.12 11.78 4.93
N SER A 137 13.19 11.09 5.61
CA SER A 137 13.46 10.30 6.82
C SER A 137 12.97 8.88 6.52
N LEU A 138 13.89 8.02 6.12
CA LEU A 138 13.56 6.73 5.52
C LEU A 138 13.40 5.63 6.56
N GLN A 139 12.27 4.95 6.51
CA GLN A 139 11.96 3.66 7.12
C GLN A 139 11.21 2.86 6.04
N ASP A 140 11.97 2.23 5.14
CA ASP A 140 11.46 1.84 3.81
C ASP A 140 10.67 0.53 3.79
N ASP A 141 10.79 -0.27 4.82
CA ASP A 141 10.06 -1.54 4.89
C ASP A 141 10.03 -2.06 6.33
N LYS A 142 8.88 -2.52 6.77
CA LYS A 142 8.71 -3.04 8.14
C LYS A 142 9.48 -4.34 8.35
N ASN A 143 9.55 -5.16 7.31
CA ASN A 143 10.18 -6.48 7.37
C ASN A 143 11.71 -6.42 7.18
N ASN A 144 12.20 -5.61 6.25
CA ASN A 144 13.57 -5.66 5.80
C ASN A 144 14.42 -4.43 6.16
N SER A 145 13.81 -3.31 6.58
CA SER A 145 14.54 -2.06 6.83
C SER A 145 15.67 -2.22 7.85
N LEU A 146 15.53 -3.11 8.80
CA LEU A 146 16.57 -3.41 9.78
C LEU A 146 17.88 -3.90 9.14
N TRP A 147 17.84 -4.52 7.95
CA TRP A 147 19.01 -4.98 7.21
C TRP A 147 19.46 -4.03 6.11
N TYR A 148 18.63 -3.05 5.72
CA TYR A 148 18.98 -2.06 4.69
C TYR A 148 19.72 -0.85 5.22
N TYR A 149 19.84 -0.72 6.52
CA TYR A 149 20.52 0.38 7.17
C TYR A 149 20.05 1.77 6.70
N ASP A 150 18.75 1.89 6.59
CA ASP A 150 18.06 3.16 6.35
C ASP A 150 18.16 4.10 7.55
N ASP A 151 17.46 5.23 7.54
CA ASP A 151 17.58 6.21 8.63
C ASP A 151 17.06 5.66 9.96
N TYR A 152 16.01 4.85 9.94
CA TYR A 152 15.48 4.18 11.13
C TYR A 152 16.50 3.18 11.69
N ALA A 153 17.06 2.31 10.87
CA ALA A 153 18.07 1.36 11.31
C ALA A 153 19.34 2.05 11.82
N LYS A 154 19.74 3.18 11.21
CA LYS A 154 20.85 4.02 11.70
C LYS A 154 20.56 4.60 13.08
N ASP A 155 19.34 5.05 13.34
CA ASP A 155 18.94 5.54 14.66
C ASP A 155 18.95 4.43 15.71
N LEU A 156 18.44 3.25 15.39
CA LEU A 156 18.52 2.07 16.26
C LEU A 156 19.98 1.68 16.55
N ALA A 157 20.85 1.75 15.56
CA ALA A 157 22.27 1.45 15.72
C ALA A 157 22.95 2.45 16.67
N ARG A 158 22.67 3.76 16.54
CA ARG A 158 23.17 4.79 17.44
C ARG A 158 22.75 4.57 18.91
N GLN A 159 21.55 3.99 19.10
CA GLN A 159 21.02 3.63 20.41
C GLN A 159 21.52 2.25 20.90
N GLY A 160 22.30 1.52 20.10
CA GLY A 160 22.73 0.16 20.42
C GLY A 160 21.63 -0.89 20.36
N MET A 161 20.50 -0.59 19.70
CA MET A 161 19.30 -1.42 19.67
C MET A 161 19.15 -2.25 18.39
N LEU A 162 19.84 -1.89 17.29
CA LEU A 162 19.65 -2.53 15.99
C LEU A 162 19.76 -4.06 16.05
N ARG A 163 20.79 -4.60 16.72
CA ARG A 163 20.98 -6.05 16.84
C ARG A 163 19.84 -6.72 17.63
N LYS A 164 19.34 -6.06 18.68
CA LYS A 164 18.21 -6.58 19.45
C LYS A 164 16.93 -6.59 18.61
N CYS A 165 16.66 -5.52 17.88
CA CYS A 165 15.51 -5.47 16.98
C CYS A 165 15.58 -6.55 15.91
N ARG A 166 16.77 -6.83 15.36
CA ARG A 166 16.94 -7.91 14.38
C ARG A 166 16.64 -9.29 14.95
N TYR A 167 17.22 -9.64 16.09
CA TYR A 167 17.29 -11.04 16.55
C TYR A 167 16.35 -11.36 17.72
N GLU A 168 16.08 -10.41 18.60
CA GLU A 168 15.18 -10.64 19.73
C GLU A 168 13.72 -10.35 19.38
N ALA A 169 13.48 -9.45 18.41
CA ALA A 169 12.16 -9.15 17.92
C ALA A 169 11.88 -9.89 16.60
N HIS A 170 12.45 -9.43 15.50
CA HIS A 170 12.07 -9.84 14.16
C HIS A 170 12.39 -11.31 13.84
N GLU A 171 13.62 -11.78 14.12
CA GLU A 171 14.06 -13.16 13.83
C GLU A 171 13.83 -14.14 14.99
N ASN A 172 13.05 -13.76 15.99
CA ASN A 172 12.71 -14.68 17.07
C ASN A 172 11.95 -15.89 16.50
N PRO A 173 12.46 -17.13 16.69
CA PRO A 173 11.82 -18.33 16.12
C PRO A 173 10.45 -18.65 16.73
N GLU A 174 10.08 -18.00 17.85
CA GLU A 174 8.77 -18.12 18.47
C GLU A 174 7.70 -17.22 17.81
N ASN A 175 8.12 -16.30 16.93
CA ASN A 175 7.20 -15.45 16.19
C ASN A 175 6.50 -16.26 15.07
N HIS A 176 5.20 -16.10 14.99
CA HIS A 176 4.33 -16.76 14.02
C HIS A 176 3.68 -15.78 13.04
N GLY A 177 4.46 -14.78 12.56
CA GLY A 177 3.95 -13.68 11.72
C GLY A 177 3.34 -12.52 12.54
N TYR A 178 3.22 -12.70 13.85
CA TYR A 178 2.86 -11.66 14.82
C TYR A 178 3.62 -11.83 16.14
N TYR A 179 3.85 -10.73 16.83
CA TYR A 179 4.44 -10.72 18.17
C TYR A 179 4.18 -9.38 18.86
N ASP A 180 4.35 -9.33 20.18
CA ASP A 180 4.34 -8.06 20.88
C ASP A 180 5.72 -7.40 20.71
N PHE A 181 5.74 -6.14 20.23
CA PHE A 181 7.01 -5.40 20.07
C PHE A 181 7.70 -5.29 21.42
N PRO A 182 8.91 -5.85 21.57
CA PRO A 182 9.49 -6.09 22.89
C PRO A 182 10.21 -4.87 23.51
N PHE A 183 10.18 -3.73 22.82
CA PHE A 183 10.87 -2.51 23.25
C PHE A 183 9.87 -1.37 23.47
N GLU A 184 10.38 -0.22 23.92
CA GLU A 184 9.55 0.96 24.17
C GLU A 184 8.87 1.43 22.87
N THR A 185 7.61 1.84 22.97
CA THR A 185 6.79 2.30 21.85
C THR A 185 7.45 3.35 20.95
N PRO A 186 8.22 4.34 21.46
CA PRO A 186 8.93 5.27 20.58
C PRO A 186 9.96 4.63 19.64
N MET A 187 10.40 3.41 19.92
CA MET A 187 11.31 2.65 19.04
C MET A 187 10.57 1.89 17.93
N HIS A 188 9.24 1.76 18.03
CA HIS A 188 8.46 1.11 17.00
C HIS A 188 8.57 1.90 15.67
N PRO A 189 8.71 1.22 14.50
CA PRO A 189 8.92 1.91 13.23
C PRO A 189 7.86 2.96 12.92
N ASP A 190 6.58 2.67 13.14
CA ASP A 190 5.51 3.62 12.88
C ASP A 190 5.51 4.80 13.86
N ALA A 191 5.87 4.58 15.13
CA ALA A 191 6.05 5.66 16.10
C ALA A 191 7.23 6.56 15.72
N TRP A 192 8.34 5.98 15.24
CA TRP A 192 9.50 6.72 14.75
C TRP A 192 9.13 7.60 13.54
N VAL A 193 8.38 7.05 12.57
CA VAL A 193 7.89 7.80 11.41
C VAL A 193 7.02 8.98 11.84
N GLY A 194 6.05 8.73 12.73
CA GLY A 194 5.18 9.78 13.28
C GLY A 194 5.97 10.89 13.96
N GLN A 195 6.96 10.53 14.78
CA GLN A 195 7.83 11.49 15.45
C GLN A 195 8.62 12.34 14.44
N ARG A 196 9.24 11.72 13.43
CA ARG A 196 9.98 12.47 12.38
C ARG A 196 9.08 13.44 11.62
N ALA A 197 7.84 13.04 11.35
CA ALA A 197 6.86 13.91 10.68
C ALA A 197 6.50 15.13 11.55
N VAL A 198 6.19 14.94 12.83
CA VAL A 198 5.88 16.05 13.76
C VAL A 198 7.05 17.00 13.86
N GLU A 199 8.26 16.50 14.11
CA GLU A 199 9.49 17.32 14.19
C GLU A 199 9.74 18.14 12.92
N ASP A 200 9.48 17.55 11.74
CA ASP A 200 9.61 18.27 10.49
C ASP A 200 8.57 19.38 10.36
N ILE A 201 7.31 19.09 10.63
CA ILE A 201 6.21 20.06 10.57
C ILE A 201 6.50 21.25 11.49
N GLU A 202 6.89 21.00 12.74
CA GLU A 202 7.19 22.05 13.72
C GLU A 202 8.37 22.92 13.28
N SER A 203 9.34 22.35 12.57
CA SER A 203 10.54 23.07 12.08
C SER A 203 10.28 23.95 10.83
N ARG A 204 9.15 23.75 10.14
CA ARG A 204 8.86 24.47 8.88
C ARG A 204 8.35 25.89 9.09
N SER A 205 8.48 26.71 8.05
CA SER A 205 7.87 28.04 8.01
C SER A 205 6.41 27.93 7.55
N ALA A 206 5.53 28.68 8.21
CA ALA A 206 4.14 28.83 7.77
C ALA A 206 3.99 29.71 6.52
N ASP A 207 5.01 30.50 6.18
CA ASP A 207 5.03 31.38 5.01
C ASP A 207 5.45 30.67 3.71
N GLU A 208 5.89 29.40 3.83
CA GLU A 208 6.29 28.57 2.70
C GLU A 208 5.16 27.59 2.33
N ASN A 209 5.07 27.22 1.06
CA ASN A 209 4.20 26.15 0.63
C ASN A 209 4.90 24.80 0.94
N ASN A 210 4.26 23.94 1.69
CA ASN A 210 4.83 22.67 2.12
C ASN A 210 4.02 21.50 1.56
N PHE A 211 4.72 20.49 1.05
CA PHE A 211 4.18 19.17 0.76
C PHE A 211 4.91 18.16 1.64
N ILE A 212 4.15 17.47 2.48
CA ILE A 212 4.66 16.49 3.42
C ILE A 212 3.91 15.19 3.21
N TRP A 213 4.64 14.16 2.78
CA TRP A 213 4.11 12.80 2.71
C TRP A 213 4.56 12.03 3.94
N VAL A 214 3.62 11.65 4.79
CA VAL A 214 3.86 10.73 5.91
C VAL A 214 3.39 9.36 5.48
N SER A 215 4.30 8.42 5.39
CA SER A 215 4.10 7.12 4.81
C SER A 215 4.45 6.03 5.83
N PHE A 216 3.46 5.61 6.62
CA PHE A 216 3.63 4.53 7.58
C PHE A 216 3.86 3.20 6.86
N SER A 217 4.78 2.39 7.38
CA SER A 217 4.98 1.03 6.90
C SER A 217 4.03 0.01 7.55
N GLY A 218 3.38 0.39 8.62
CA GLY A 218 2.30 -0.37 9.22
C GLY A 218 0.94 -0.08 8.55
N PRO A 219 -0.03 -0.96 8.77
CA PRO A 219 0.01 -2.20 9.56
C PRO A 219 0.56 -3.44 8.82
N HIS A 220 1.36 -3.26 7.74
CA HIS A 220 2.04 -4.36 7.03
C HIS A 220 2.74 -5.33 8.01
N TYR A 221 2.80 -6.61 7.65
CA TYR A 221 3.51 -7.59 8.45
C TYR A 221 5.04 -7.32 8.51
N PRO A 222 5.76 -7.81 9.56
CA PRO A 222 5.25 -8.54 10.71
C PRO A 222 4.32 -7.67 11.55
N VAL A 223 3.29 -8.32 12.15
CA VAL A 223 2.35 -7.61 13.01
C VAL A 223 2.96 -7.52 14.41
N ASP A 224 3.84 -6.54 14.59
CA ASP A 224 4.77 -6.38 15.71
C ASP A 224 4.33 -5.25 16.66
N THR A 225 3.11 -5.31 17.13
CA THR A 225 2.47 -4.22 17.87
C THR A 225 2.92 -4.17 19.33
N PRO A 226 3.20 -2.99 19.92
CA PRO A 226 3.42 -2.88 21.36
C PRO A 226 2.22 -3.40 22.15
N ALA A 227 2.47 -4.19 23.22
CA ALA A 227 1.43 -4.86 23.99
C ALA A 227 0.36 -3.89 24.50
N GLU A 228 0.74 -2.69 24.90
CA GLU A 228 -0.20 -1.65 25.38
C GLU A 228 -1.26 -1.24 24.34
N TYR A 229 -1.01 -1.42 23.05
CA TYR A 229 -2.00 -1.21 21.98
C TYR A 229 -2.80 -2.49 21.70
N THR A 230 -2.15 -3.64 21.70
CA THR A 230 -2.82 -4.94 21.55
C THR A 230 -3.86 -5.16 22.65
N ASP A 231 -3.54 -4.77 23.89
CA ASP A 231 -4.40 -4.94 25.06
C ASP A 231 -5.66 -4.06 25.03
N ARG A 232 -5.67 -3.00 24.23
CA ARG A 232 -6.86 -2.16 24.00
C ARG A 232 -7.90 -2.84 23.11
N ILE A 233 -7.51 -3.88 22.36
CA ILE A 233 -8.38 -4.51 21.38
C ILE A 233 -9.26 -5.58 22.04
N ASP A 234 -10.56 -5.29 22.11
CA ASP A 234 -11.57 -6.24 22.56
C ASP A 234 -11.84 -7.27 21.44
N GLU A 235 -11.42 -8.51 21.67
CA GLU A 235 -11.60 -9.60 20.71
C GLU A 235 -13.07 -9.87 20.36
N ASN A 236 -14.00 -9.56 21.26
CA ASN A 236 -15.43 -9.74 21.02
C ASN A 236 -16.01 -8.70 20.06
N LYS A 237 -15.27 -7.60 19.78
CA LYS A 237 -15.64 -6.61 18.78
C LYS A 237 -15.07 -6.90 17.40
N LEU A 238 -14.13 -7.86 17.28
CA LEU A 238 -13.59 -8.27 15.99
C LEU A 238 -14.70 -8.90 15.14
N GLU A 239 -14.84 -8.43 13.91
CA GLU A 239 -15.77 -9.05 12.95
C GLU A 239 -15.36 -10.50 12.70
N PRO A 240 -16.32 -11.44 12.54
CA PRO A 240 -15.99 -12.79 12.10
C PRO A 240 -15.20 -12.79 10.81
N ARG A 241 -14.27 -13.74 10.66
CA ARG A 241 -13.59 -13.95 9.38
C ARG A 241 -14.55 -14.47 8.33
N ILE A 242 -14.35 -14.07 7.10
CA ILE A 242 -15.11 -14.54 5.95
C ILE A 242 -14.34 -15.72 5.34
N PHE A 243 -14.82 -16.94 5.53
CA PHE A 243 -14.19 -18.15 4.95
C PHE A 243 -15.16 -19.32 4.89
N ARG A 244 -14.88 -20.29 4.02
CA ARG A 244 -15.53 -21.59 3.95
C ARG A 244 -14.48 -22.68 3.99
N GLU A 245 -14.78 -23.79 4.71
CA GLU A 245 -13.83 -24.91 4.85
C GLU A 245 -13.53 -25.62 3.53
N ASP A 246 -14.52 -25.69 2.62
CA ASP A 246 -14.44 -26.36 1.33
C ASP A 246 -13.89 -25.47 0.18
N GLU A 247 -13.66 -24.19 0.44
CA GLU A 247 -13.18 -23.24 -0.56
C GLU A 247 -11.86 -23.67 -1.22
N TRP A 248 -11.02 -24.35 -0.47
CA TRP A 248 -9.71 -24.83 -0.86
C TRP A 248 -9.73 -26.04 -1.78
N ASP A 249 -10.86 -26.75 -1.82
CA ASP A 249 -11.06 -27.94 -2.66
C ASP A 249 -11.65 -27.57 -4.01
N ASP A 250 -12.03 -26.31 -4.21
CA ASP A 250 -12.55 -25.78 -5.46
C ASP A 250 -11.44 -25.53 -6.49
N ASP A 251 -11.38 -26.38 -7.52
CA ASP A 251 -10.40 -26.31 -8.60
C ASP A 251 -10.52 -25.04 -9.47
N SER A 252 -11.67 -24.37 -9.41
CA SER A 252 -11.90 -23.13 -10.16
C SER A 252 -11.29 -21.89 -9.50
N LYS A 253 -10.97 -21.95 -8.21
CA LYS A 253 -10.39 -20.85 -7.43
C LYS A 253 -8.87 -20.95 -7.38
N TYR A 254 -8.28 -20.58 -8.47
CA TYR A 254 -6.85 -20.82 -8.65
C TYR A 254 -5.94 -20.04 -7.73
N HIS A 255 -6.23 -18.77 -7.47
CA HIS A 255 -5.33 -18.01 -6.63
C HIS A 255 -5.39 -18.40 -5.17
N VAL A 256 -6.51 -18.87 -4.67
CA VAL A 256 -6.58 -19.49 -3.36
C VAL A 256 -5.68 -20.74 -3.33
N ARG A 257 -5.75 -21.59 -4.35
CA ARG A 257 -4.94 -22.82 -4.45
C ARG A 257 -3.47 -22.59 -4.79
N GLY A 258 -3.18 -21.67 -5.67
CA GLY A 258 -1.81 -21.30 -6.04
C GLY A 258 -1.01 -20.77 -4.86
N TYR A 259 -1.68 -20.15 -3.92
CA TYR A 259 -1.11 -19.67 -2.67
C TYR A 259 -0.76 -20.77 -1.68
N HIS A 260 -1.40 -21.93 -1.79
CA HIS A 260 -1.33 -23.01 -0.83
C HIS A 260 -0.93 -24.36 -1.42
N GLY A 261 -0.52 -24.40 -2.69
CA GLY A 261 -0.06 -25.61 -3.35
C GLY A 261 1.19 -26.19 -2.70
N PRO A 262 1.47 -27.52 -2.90
CA PRO A 262 2.70 -28.14 -2.45
C PRO A 262 3.90 -27.39 -3.03
N GLY A 263 4.72 -26.78 -2.18
CA GLY A 263 5.91 -26.01 -2.56
C GLY A 263 5.74 -24.49 -2.55
N THR A 264 4.53 -23.96 -2.31
CA THR A 264 4.32 -22.53 -2.10
C THR A 264 4.44 -22.16 -0.61
N THR A 265 5.63 -22.38 -0.05
CA THR A 265 6.01 -21.86 1.27
C THR A 265 6.29 -20.36 1.26
N GLU A 266 6.04 -19.68 0.16
CA GLU A 266 6.63 -18.39 -0.14
C GLU A 266 5.65 -17.22 -0.18
N GLY A 267 4.46 -17.39 0.25
CA GLY A 267 3.66 -16.24 0.64
C GLY A 267 4.12 -15.78 2.01
N SER A 268 5.06 -14.86 2.12
CA SER A 268 5.65 -14.36 3.36
C SER A 268 6.33 -15.44 4.22
N GLY A 269 7.61 -15.41 4.31
CA GLY A 269 8.56 -16.37 4.90
C GLY A 269 8.34 -16.87 6.35
N HIS A 270 7.10 -16.98 6.82
CA HIS A 270 6.80 -17.39 8.18
C HIS A 270 5.85 -18.59 8.29
N ALA A 271 5.31 -19.10 7.19
CA ALA A 271 4.52 -20.34 7.21
C ALA A 271 5.45 -21.54 7.29
N LYS A 272 5.98 -21.85 8.46
CA LYS A 272 6.84 -23.04 8.68
C LYS A 272 6.12 -24.34 8.43
N ASP A 273 4.79 -24.39 8.50
CA ASP A 273 4.02 -25.61 8.58
C ASP A 273 2.94 -25.78 7.50
N GLY A 274 3.07 -25.12 6.37
CA GLY A 274 2.13 -25.27 5.27
C GLY A 274 1.02 -24.24 5.23
N ALA A 275 -0.08 -24.56 4.59
CA ALA A 275 -1.13 -23.62 4.23
C ALA A 275 -1.75 -22.89 5.43
N GLN A 276 -1.97 -21.59 5.25
CA GLN A 276 -2.63 -20.71 6.24
C GLN A 276 -4.03 -21.23 6.65
N LYS A 277 -4.66 -22.05 5.79
CA LYS A 277 -5.91 -22.75 6.10
C LYS A 277 -5.86 -23.61 7.38
N ASN A 278 -4.66 -24.01 7.80
CA ASN A 278 -4.47 -24.83 8.98
C ASN A 278 -4.31 -24.04 10.28
N TYR A 279 -4.31 -22.71 10.21
CA TYR A 279 -4.20 -21.88 11.40
C TYR A 279 -5.50 -21.93 12.21
N SER A 280 -5.35 -22.04 13.53
CA SER A 280 -6.50 -22.05 14.45
C SER A 280 -7.22 -20.70 14.47
N GLU A 281 -8.47 -20.70 14.92
CA GLU A 281 -9.21 -19.44 15.14
C GLU A 281 -8.52 -18.55 16.17
N ASP A 282 -7.94 -19.15 17.22
CA ASP A 282 -7.15 -18.40 18.22
C ASP A 282 -5.95 -17.69 17.56
N TYR A 283 -5.24 -18.35 16.63
CA TYR A 283 -4.17 -17.70 15.86
C TYR A 283 -4.68 -16.45 15.16
N TRP A 284 -5.82 -16.56 14.46
CA TRP A 284 -6.39 -15.43 13.71
C TRP A 284 -6.84 -14.29 14.62
N ILE A 285 -7.41 -14.62 15.79
CA ILE A 285 -7.78 -13.63 16.80
C ILE A 285 -6.54 -12.89 17.29
N GLN A 286 -5.48 -13.60 17.66
CA GLN A 286 -4.24 -12.99 18.16
C GLN A 286 -3.52 -12.16 17.10
N TRP A 287 -3.50 -12.63 15.84
CA TRP A 287 -2.97 -11.88 14.71
C TRP A 287 -3.74 -10.57 14.50
N ARG A 288 -5.09 -10.66 14.43
CA ARG A 288 -5.95 -9.50 14.20
C ARG A 288 -5.91 -8.50 15.34
N ARG A 289 -5.87 -8.95 16.59
CA ARG A 289 -5.72 -8.03 17.72
C ARG A 289 -4.48 -7.15 17.57
N ARG A 290 -3.37 -7.71 17.15
CA ARG A 290 -2.12 -6.94 16.92
C ARG A 290 -2.21 -6.05 15.70
N TYR A 291 -2.82 -6.54 14.63
CA TYR A 291 -3.07 -5.73 13.44
C TYR A 291 -3.89 -4.48 13.76
N PHE A 292 -5.01 -4.62 14.46
CA PHE A 292 -5.82 -3.50 14.94
C PHE A 292 -5.09 -2.64 15.96
N GLY A 293 -4.28 -3.23 16.83
CA GLY A 293 -3.43 -2.51 17.77
C GLY A 293 -2.39 -1.62 17.06
N ASN A 294 -1.78 -2.12 15.97
CA ASN A 294 -0.87 -1.29 15.17
C ASN A 294 -1.61 -0.12 14.49
N ILE A 295 -2.83 -0.35 14.02
CA ILE A 295 -3.68 0.72 13.47
C ILE A 295 -3.98 1.77 14.55
N ALA A 296 -4.29 1.36 15.78
CA ALA A 296 -4.51 2.29 16.89
C ALA A 296 -3.25 3.13 17.22
N LEU A 297 -2.06 2.53 17.14
CA LEU A 297 -0.80 3.25 17.25
C LEU A 297 -0.62 4.29 16.15
N ILE A 298 -0.90 3.91 14.92
CA ILE A 298 -0.81 4.80 13.75
C ILE A 298 -1.82 5.94 13.88
N ASP A 299 -3.07 5.64 14.26
CA ASP A 299 -4.12 6.65 14.44
C ASP A 299 -3.75 7.70 15.49
N GLU A 300 -3.14 7.27 16.59
CA GLU A 300 -2.63 8.21 17.62
C GLU A 300 -1.57 9.15 17.04
N TRP A 301 -0.66 8.64 16.19
CA TRP A 301 0.31 9.48 15.51
C TRP A 301 -0.32 10.37 14.43
N VAL A 302 -1.31 9.88 13.70
CA VAL A 302 -2.10 10.71 12.77
C VAL A 302 -2.71 11.89 13.51
N GLY A 303 -3.29 11.68 14.69
CA GLY A 303 -3.79 12.75 15.54
C GLY A 303 -2.72 13.80 15.85
N LYS A 304 -1.55 13.39 16.35
CA LYS A 304 -0.42 14.29 16.67
C LYS A 304 0.09 15.06 15.44
N ILE A 305 0.14 14.39 14.28
CA ILE A 305 0.57 15.00 13.01
C ILE A 305 -0.46 16.05 12.55
N LEU A 306 -1.75 15.74 12.63
CA LEU A 306 -2.82 16.66 12.27
C LEU A 306 -2.82 17.91 13.19
N ASP A 307 -2.64 17.72 14.50
CA ASP A 307 -2.55 18.81 15.45
C ASP A 307 -1.34 19.72 15.18
N ALA A 308 -0.17 19.14 14.94
CA ALA A 308 1.03 19.89 14.58
C ALA A 308 0.85 20.65 13.25
N ALA A 309 0.27 20.00 12.23
CA ALA A 309 0.03 20.63 10.93
C ALA A 309 -0.99 21.78 11.02
N ARG A 310 -2.10 21.58 11.75
CA ARG A 310 -3.10 22.63 11.96
C ARG A 310 -2.55 23.80 12.77
N ALA A 311 -1.77 23.53 13.81
CA ALA A 311 -1.10 24.56 14.59
C ALA A 311 -0.11 25.38 13.77
N LYS A 312 0.62 24.72 12.84
CA LYS A 312 1.64 25.36 12.00
C LYS A 312 1.06 26.09 10.78
N PHE A 313 0.15 25.44 10.04
CA PHE A 313 -0.30 25.89 8.72
C PHE A 313 -1.73 26.46 8.73
N GLY A 314 -2.46 26.32 9.85
CA GLY A 314 -3.86 26.76 9.94
C GLY A 314 -4.79 25.95 9.04
N GLU A 315 -5.85 26.61 8.55
CA GLU A 315 -6.91 25.95 7.77
C GLU A 315 -6.62 25.89 6.27
N ASN A 316 -5.55 26.56 5.79
CA ASN A 316 -5.13 26.48 4.40
C ASN A 316 -4.28 25.21 4.17
N LEU A 317 -4.89 24.09 4.51
CA LEU A 317 -4.25 22.76 4.53
C LEU A 317 -5.15 21.75 3.80
N LEU A 318 -4.61 21.12 2.76
CA LEU A 318 -5.18 19.91 2.18
C LEU A 318 -4.64 18.70 2.97
N VAL A 319 -5.54 17.88 3.49
CA VAL A 319 -5.18 16.61 4.13
C VAL A 319 -5.75 15.47 3.31
N ILE A 320 -4.92 14.50 2.97
CA ILE A 320 -5.35 13.25 2.32
C ILE A 320 -4.85 12.08 3.17
N PHE A 321 -5.75 11.18 3.53
CA PHE A 321 -5.43 9.89 4.14
C PHE A 321 -5.90 8.76 3.23
N THR A 322 -5.02 7.79 2.98
CA THR A 322 -5.34 6.57 2.22
C THR A 322 -4.39 5.43 2.59
N ALA A 323 -4.68 4.23 2.10
CA ALA A 323 -3.75 3.10 2.08
C ALA A 323 -3.27 2.82 0.64
N ASP A 324 -2.12 2.20 0.48
CA ASP A 324 -1.65 1.78 -0.85
C ASP A 324 -2.44 0.57 -1.39
N HIS A 325 -2.81 -0.35 -0.52
CA HIS A 325 -3.72 -1.48 -0.77
C HIS A 325 -4.25 -2.03 0.55
N GLY A 326 -5.18 -2.99 0.48
CA GLY A 326 -5.73 -3.66 1.64
C GLY A 326 -4.95 -4.91 2.08
N GLU A 327 -5.61 -5.75 2.89
CA GLU A 327 -5.10 -6.93 3.57
C GLU A 327 -6.22 -7.96 3.70
N MET A 328 -5.94 -9.25 3.53
CA MET A 328 -6.94 -10.32 3.64
C MET A 328 -7.46 -10.55 5.05
N MET A 329 -6.70 -10.21 6.09
CA MET A 329 -7.09 -10.26 7.52
C MET A 329 -7.65 -11.61 8.00
N GLY A 330 -7.28 -12.72 7.37
CA GLY A 330 -7.80 -14.06 7.65
C GLY A 330 -9.04 -14.41 6.84
N ASN A 331 -9.59 -13.51 6.03
CA ASN A 331 -10.64 -13.82 5.09
C ASN A 331 -10.12 -14.82 4.06
N HIS A 332 -10.94 -15.72 3.59
CA HIS A 332 -10.54 -16.85 2.74
C HIS A 332 -9.40 -17.69 3.33
N SER A 333 -9.20 -17.63 4.64
CA SER A 333 -8.04 -18.20 5.34
C SER A 333 -6.69 -17.70 4.80
N LEU A 334 -6.65 -16.46 4.36
CA LEU A 334 -5.46 -15.76 3.84
C LEU A 334 -5.08 -14.59 4.75
N TRP A 335 -3.79 -14.27 4.78
CA TRP A 335 -3.27 -13.00 5.25
C TRP A 335 -2.26 -12.46 4.24
N GLY A 336 -2.00 -11.15 4.29
CA GLY A 336 -1.22 -10.49 3.27
C GLY A 336 -2.04 -10.18 2.01
N LYS A 337 -1.34 -9.77 0.98
CA LYS A 337 -1.88 -9.32 -0.30
C LYS A 337 -1.59 -10.24 -1.45
N ASN A 338 -0.55 -10.96 -1.33
CA ASN A 338 0.21 -11.81 -2.30
C ASN A 338 -0.58 -12.34 -3.49
N GLY A 339 -0.91 -11.44 -4.40
CA GLY A 339 -1.55 -11.77 -5.65
C GLY A 339 -3.04 -12.07 -5.53
N ALA A 340 -3.65 -11.87 -4.37
CA ALA A 340 -5.11 -11.84 -4.27
C ALA A 340 -5.65 -10.57 -4.96
N LEU A 341 -6.75 -10.71 -5.69
CA LEU A 341 -7.46 -9.60 -6.29
C LEU A 341 -8.89 -9.50 -5.73
N PHE A 342 -9.03 -9.87 -4.43
CA PHE A 342 -10.26 -9.73 -3.68
C PHE A 342 -10.54 -8.27 -3.31
N GLU A 343 -11.79 -7.94 -3.05
CA GLU A 343 -12.19 -6.61 -2.55
C GLU A 343 -11.42 -6.20 -1.29
N ASP A 344 -11.06 -7.17 -0.44
CA ASP A 344 -10.28 -6.96 0.79
C ASP A 344 -8.90 -6.31 0.56
N VAL A 345 -8.30 -6.55 -0.60
CA VAL A 345 -6.99 -5.97 -0.97
C VAL A 345 -7.09 -4.86 -2.01
N LEU A 346 -8.17 -4.79 -2.76
CA LEU A 346 -8.37 -3.79 -3.81
C LEU A 346 -9.01 -2.50 -3.29
N ARG A 347 -9.91 -2.59 -2.31
CA ARG A 347 -10.57 -1.41 -1.74
C ARG A 347 -9.68 -0.75 -0.70
N ILE A 348 -9.53 0.56 -0.83
CA ILE A 348 -8.71 1.37 0.08
C ILE A 348 -9.56 2.44 0.77
N PRO A 349 -9.23 2.83 2.01
CA PRO A 349 -9.80 4.02 2.62
C PRO A 349 -9.33 5.27 1.86
N LEU A 350 -10.20 6.24 1.70
CA LEU A 350 -9.84 7.53 1.14
C LEU A 350 -10.63 8.64 1.83
N ILE A 351 -9.91 9.48 2.58
CA ILE A 351 -10.46 10.62 3.31
C ILE A 351 -9.72 11.87 2.85
N VAL A 352 -10.46 12.88 2.38
CA VAL A 352 -9.87 14.11 1.83
C VAL A 352 -10.51 15.33 2.50
N GLN A 353 -9.75 16.03 3.33
CA GLN A 353 -10.15 17.32 3.88
C GLN A 353 -9.59 18.45 3.02
N ARG A 354 -10.49 19.20 2.38
CA ARG A 354 -10.14 20.36 1.56
C ARG A 354 -9.74 21.55 2.44
N PRO A 355 -8.93 22.49 1.94
CA PRO A 355 -8.61 23.72 2.68
C PRO A 355 -9.88 24.44 3.14
N GLY A 356 -9.99 24.65 4.45
CA GLY A 356 -11.13 25.33 5.09
C GLY A 356 -12.42 24.50 5.20
N GLN A 357 -12.42 23.23 4.80
CA GLN A 357 -13.61 22.36 4.94
C GLN A 357 -13.91 22.08 6.42
N LYS A 358 -15.20 22.22 6.79
CA LYS A 358 -15.69 22.05 8.17
C LYS A 358 -16.83 21.03 8.29
N GLU A 359 -17.30 20.51 7.18
CA GLU A 359 -18.39 19.54 7.14
C GLU A 359 -17.98 18.32 6.34
N GLY A 360 -18.18 17.15 6.92
CA GLY A 360 -17.94 15.87 6.27
C GLY A 360 -19.00 15.56 5.20
N ARG A 361 -18.57 14.88 4.16
CA ARG A 361 -19.47 14.37 3.10
C ARG A 361 -19.14 12.91 2.81
N ARG A 362 -20.16 12.12 2.53
CA ARG A 362 -19.99 10.78 1.95
C ARG A 362 -20.07 10.90 0.43
N ILE A 363 -19.05 10.36 -0.24
CA ILE A 363 -18.93 10.39 -1.70
C ILE A 363 -19.13 8.96 -2.20
N PRO A 364 -20.29 8.65 -2.80
CA PRO A 364 -20.61 7.29 -3.26
C PRO A 364 -19.96 6.93 -4.60
N GLU A 365 -19.52 7.92 -5.38
CA GLU A 365 -18.92 7.72 -6.68
C GLU A 365 -17.64 6.90 -6.59
N THR A 366 -17.51 5.91 -7.48
CA THR A 366 -16.32 5.07 -7.54
C THR A 366 -15.13 5.85 -8.08
N VAL A 367 -14.02 5.79 -7.34
CA VAL A 367 -12.75 6.43 -7.71
C VAL A 367 -11.58 5.46 -7.63
N SER A 368 -10.46 5.84 -8.20
CA SER A 368 -9.19 5.09 -8.15
C SER A 368 -8.11 5.90 -7.44
N SER A 369 -7.07 5.24 -7.02
CA SER A 369 -5.84 5.88 -6.52
C SER A 369 -5.15 6.78 -7.56
N LEU A 370 -5.46 6.62 -8.85
CA LEU A 370 -4.95 7.49 -9.94
C LEU A 370 -5.38 8.95 -9.79
N GLU A 371 -6.56 9.21 -9.23
CA GLU A 371 -7.10 10.56 -9.07
C GLU A 371 -6.32 11.39 -8.03
N LEU A 372 -5.48 10.77 -7.19
CA LEU A 372 -4.75 11.49 -6.15
C LEU A 372 -3.66 12.40 -6.72
N PHE A 373 -2.90 11.93 -7.69
CA PHE A 373 -1.84 12.71 -8.34
C PHE A 373 -2.37 14.00 -8.98
N PRO A 374 -3.35 13.96 -9.90
CA PRO A 374 -3.89 15.18 -10.48
C PRO A 374 -4.62 16.06 -9.47
N THR A 375 -5.26 15.50 -8.44
CA THR A 375 -5.91 16.26 -7.38
C THR A 375 -4.90 17.09 -6.58
N ILE A 376 -3.80 16.47 -6.15
CA ILE A 376 -2.74 17.16 -5.40
C ILE A 376 -2.12 18.26 -6.25
N LEU A 377 -1.77 17.97 -7.51
CA LEU A 377 -1.18 18.95 -8.41
C LEU A 377 -2.11 20.14 -8.68
N THR A 378 -3.38 19.87 -8.98
CA THR A 378 -4.38 20.92 -9.24
C THR A 378 -4.59 21.80 -8.01
N CYS A 379 -4.67 21.22 -6.81
CA CYS A 379 -4.76 21.95 -5.55
C CYS A 379 -3.53 22.84 -5.32
N ALA A 380 -2.35 22.38 -5.72
CA ALA A 380 -1.11 23.15 -5.67
C ALA A 380 -0.98 24.22 -6.78
N GLY A 381 -1.90 24.28 -7.73
CA GLY A 381 -1.82 25.14 -8.91
C GLY A 381 -0.74 24.69 -9.90
N ALA A 382 -0.39 23.40 -9.89
CA ALA A 382 0.52 22.80 -10.87
C ALA A 382 -0.28 22.24 -12.05
N PRO A 383 0.28 22.27 -13.27
CA PRO A 383 -0.32 21.56 -14.40
C PRO A 383 -0.21 20.05 -14.17
N VAL A 384 -1.23 19.32 -14.57
CA VAL A 384 -1.20 17.86 -14.61
C VAL A 384 -0.47 17.43 -15.89
N PRO A 385 0.59 16.64 -15.80
CA PRO A 385 1.29 16.12 -16.98
C PRO A 385 0.41 15.19 -17.83
N ASP A 386 0.64 15.22 -19.15
CA ASP A 386 -0.16 14.47 -20.13
C ASP A 386 -0.09 12.94 -19.97
N HIS A 387 0.91 12.42 -19.25
CA HIS A 387 1.05 10.99 -18.99
C HIS A 387 0.13 10.46 -17.89
N ALA A 388 -0.53 11.33 -17.13
CA ALA A 388 -1.42 10.90 -16.06
C ALA A 388 -2.70 10.25 -16.63
N ASP A 389 -3.01 9.05 -16.16
CA ASP A 389 -4.20 8.27 -16.55
C ASP A 389 -5.44 8.66 -15.72
N GLY A 390 -5.25 9.41 -14.64
CA GLY A 390 -6.32 9.91 -13.77
C GLY A 390 -6.71 11.35 -14.11
N VAL A 391 -7.92 11.73 -13.69
CA VAL A 391 -8.39 13.11 -13.59
C VAL A 391 -8.47 13.49 -12.10
N THR A 392 -8.82 14.73 -11.77
CA THR A 392 -9.01 15.08 -10.35
C THR A 392 -10.19 14.35 -9.73
N LEU A 393 -10.15 14.12 -8.42
CA LEU A 393 -11.30 13.55 -7.68
C LEU A 393 -12.59 14.33 -7.92
N ASP A 394 -12.50 15.67 -7.98
CA ASP A 394 -13.69 16.51 -8.24
C ASP A 394 -14.26 16.30 -9.63
N GLU A 395 -13.40 16.21 -10.65
CA GLU A 395 -13.83 15.89 -12.03
C GLU A 395 -14.40 14.49 -12.12
N MET A 396 -13.80 13.50 -11.45
CA MET A 396 -14.28 12.13 -11.44
C MET A 396 -15.68 12.03 -10.81
N VAL A 397 -15.91 12.69 -9.67
CA VAL A 397 -17.23 12.76 -9.03
C VAL A 397 -18.24 13.46 -9.93
N GLN A 398 -17.88 14.58 -10.58
CA GLN A 398 -18.76 15.29 -11.53
C GLN A 398 -19.15 14.43 -12.74
N GLN A 399 -18.29 13.52 -13.15
CA GLN A 399 -18.56 12.56 -14.23
C GLN A 399 -19.42 11.35 -13.78
N GLY A 400 -19.73 11.24 -12.48
CA GLY A 400 -20.50 10.15 -11.90
C GLY A 400 -19.66 8.93 -11.51
N GLY A 401 -18.38 9.11 -11.32
CA GLY A 401 -17.42 8.07 -10.97
C GLY A 401 -16.78 7.38 -12.16
N ARG A 402 -15.80 6.53 -11.88
CA ARG A 402 -15.14 5.72 -12.92
C ARG A 402 -16.11 4.73 -13.54
N PRO A 403 -16.18 4.63 -14.88
CA PRO A 403 -17.06 3.69 -15.57
C PRO A 403 -16.67 2.22 -15.34
N PHE A 404 -15.40 1.98 -15.02
CA PHE A 404 -14.85 0.69 -14.61
C PHE A 404 -13.52 0.91 -13.86
N ILE A 405 -13.12 -0.08 -13.09
CA ILE A 405 -11.84 -0.12 -12.37
C ILE A 405 -10.94 -1.16 -13.02
N ILE A 406 -9.67 -0.82 -13.22
CA ILE A 406 -8.60 -1.78 -13.52
C ILE A 406 -7.63 -1.78 -12.33
N SER A 407 -7.27 -2.97 -11.87
CA SER A 407 -6.19 -3.19 -10.92
C SER A 407 -5.33 -4.36 -11.39
N GLU A 408 -4.02 -4.25 -11.17
CA GLU A 408 -3.09 -5.21 -11.75
C GLU A 408 -1.88 -5.49 -10.85
N CYS A 409 -1.38 -6.69 -10.89
CA CYS A 409 -0.08 -7.01 -10.31
C CYS A 409 0.59 -8.16 -11.05
N ASP A 410 1.90 -8.08 -11.20
CA ASP A 410 2.69 -9.08 -11.91
C ASP A 410 2.09 -9.40 -13.27
N ASN A 411 1.51 -10.57 -13.38
CA ASN A 411 0.95 -11.13 -14.61
C ASN A 411 -0.57 -11.17 -14.64
N ARG A 412 -1.23 -10.51 -13.70
CA ARG A 412 -2.70 -10.53 -13.57
C ARG A 412 -3.27 -9.14 -13.63
N ALA A 413 -4.46 -9.07 -14.18
CA ALA A 413 -5.26 -7.85 -14.18
C ALA A 413 -6.71 -8.23 -13.85
N VAL A 414 -7.37 -7.35 -13.12
CA VAL A 414 -8.80 -7.42 -12.85
C VAL A 414 -9.47 -6.20 -13.46
N ILE A 415 -10.66 -6.41 -14.00
CA ILE A 415 -11.58 -5.35 -14.35
C ILE A 415 -12.88 -5.52 -13.58
N LEU A 416 -13.33 -4.44 -12.95
CA LEU A 416 -14.60 -4.34 -12.24
C LEU A 416 -15.50 -3.32 -12.90
N LYS A 417 -16.70 -3.71 -13.27
CA LYS A 417 -17.75 -2.84 -13.79
C LYS A 417 -19.13 -3.32 -13.33
N ASP A 418 -19.98 -2.40 -12.92
CA ASP A 418 -21.36 -2.69 -12.49
C ASP A 418 -21.43 -3.83 -11.45
N SER A 419 -20.50 -3.86 -10.48
CA SER A 419 -20.34 -4.88 -9.46
C SER A 419 -20.00 -6.29 -9.99
N VAL A 420 -19.64 -6.42 -11.26
CA VAL A 420 -19.10 -7.70 -11.79
C VAL A 420 -17.61 -7.54 -12.02
N LYS A 421 -16.86 -8.44 -11.39
CA LYS A 421 -15.40 -8.46 -11.44
C LYS A 421 -14.92 -9.65 -12.25
N VAL A 422 -14.00 -9.41 -13.19
CA VAL A 422 -13.37 -10.47 -13.96
C VAL A 422 -11.86 -10.36 -13.83
N GLU A 423 -11.22 -11.46 -13.48
CA GLU A 423 -9.77 -11.58 -13.40
C GLU A 423 -9.22 -12.36 -14.58
N TYR A 424 -8.12 -11.86 -15.14
CA TYR A 424 -7.36 -12.47 -16.23
C TYR A 424 -5.88 -12.57 -15.91
N ASN A 425 -5.25 -13.68 -16.34
CA ASN A 425 -3.81 -13.74 -16.49
C ASN A 425 -3.37 -13.15 -17.82
N ARG A 426 -2.29 -12.37 -17.81
CA ARG A 426 -1.63 -11.94 -19.04
C ARG A 426 -1.07 -13.13 -19.84
N PRO A 427 -1.11 -13.09 -21.19
CA PRO A 427 -0.87 -14.28 -22.04
C PRO A 427 0.53 -14.92 -21.93
N ASN A 428 1.50 -14.19 -21.40
CA ASN A 428 2.91 -14.56 -21.51
C ASN A 428 3.45 -15.44 -20.39
N LEU A 429 2.59 -16.01 -19.54
CA LEU A 429 3.02 -16.83 -18.43
C LEU A 429 2.87 -18.31 -18.70
N ARG A 430 3.89 -19.01 -18.24
CA ARG A 430 3.95 -20.47 -18.28
C ARG A 430 2.80 -21.04 -17.47
N GLY A 431 1.78 -21.59 -18.09
CA GLY A 431 0.75 -22.32 -17.39
C GLY A 431 -0.66 -22.12 -17.93
N LYS A 432 -1.61 -22.66 -17.21
CA LYS A 432 -3.03 -22.55 -17.52
C LYS A 432 -3.46 -21.08 -17.36
N MET A 433 -4.25 -20.58 -18.32
CA MET A 433 -4.94 -19.32 -18.14
C MET A 433 -6.01 -19.52 -17.08
N TYR A 434 -5.85 -18.82 -15.96
CA TYR A 434 -6.86 -18.79 -14.91
C TYR A 434 -7.81 -17.65 -15.18
N ARG A 435 -9.08 -17.91 -15.01
CA ARG A 435 -10.14 -16.94 -15.26
C ARG A 435 -11.15 -17.05 -14.15
N GLU A 436 -11.38 -15.98 -13.47
CA GLU A 436 -12.34 -15.92 -12.40
C GLU A 436 -13.30 -14.76 -12.61
N LEU A 437 -14.58 -14.98 -12.32
CA LEU A 437 -15.62 -13.97 -12.32
C LEU A 437 -16.40 -14.03 -11.02
N TYR A 438 -16.59 -12.87 -10.41
CA TYR A 438 -17.44 -12.69 -9.24
C TYR A 438 -18.48 -11.61 -9.49
N ASP A 439 -19.75 -11.90 -9.16
CA ASP A 439 -20.81 -10.90 -9.14
C ASP A 439 -21.03 -10.45 -7.68
N LEU A 440 -20.46 -9.30 -7.33
CA LEU A 440 -20.47 -8.80 -5.96
C LEU A 440 -21.86 -8.43 -5.42
N ARG A 441 -22.90 -8.41 -6.26
CA ARG A 441 -24.30 -8.24 -5.83
C ARG A 441 -24.91 -9.54 -5.30
N GLU A 442 -24.52 -10.68 -5.91
CA GLU A 442 -24.99 -12.01 -5.53
C GLU A 442 -24.05 -12.66 -4.52
N ASP A 443 -22.73 -12.38 -4.63
CA ASP A 443 -21.65 -12.97 -3.87
C ASP A 443 -20.62 -11.89 -3.46
N PRO A 444 -20.97 -11.02 -2.49
CA PRO A 444 -20.08 -9.94 -2.06
C PRO A 444 -18.79 -10.43 -1.39
N ASP A 445 -18.76 -11.67 -0.96
CA ASP A 445 -17.62 -12.30 -0.31
C ASP A 445 -16.78 -13.15 -1.29
N GLU A 446 -17.10 -13.17 -2.59
CA GLU A 446 -16.30 -13.74 -3.67
C GLU A 446 -16.00 -15.25 -3.51
N PHE A 447 -16.99 -16.02 -3.07
CA PHE A 447 -16.86 -17.46 -2.91
C PHE A 447 -17.06 -18.25 -4.20
N GLU A 448 -17.89 -17.77 -5.10
CA GLU A 448 -18.38 -18.52 -6.25
C GLU A 448 -17.81 -18.02 -7.57
N ASN A 449 -16.80 -18.69 -8.11
CA ASN A 449 -16.32 -18.38 -9.45
C ASN A 449 -17.40 -18.69 -10.51
N ARG A 450 -17.93 -17.67 -11.15
CA ARG A 450 -18.99 -17.72 -12.16
C ARG A 450 -18.49 -17.60 -13.60
N PHE A 451 -17.19 -17.73 -13.84
CA PHE A 451 -16.63 -17.50 -15.17
C PHE A 451 -17.23 -18.41 -16.25
N ASP A 452 -17.54 -19.65 -15.93
CA ASP A 452 -18.13 -20.62 -16.86
C ASP A 452 -19.68 -20.60 -16.86
N ASP A 453 -20.32 -19.73 -16.09
CA ASP A 453 -21.77 -19.59 -16.08
C ASP A 453 -22.24 -18.84 -17.35
N PRO A 454 -23.09 -19.47 -18.19
CA PRO A 454 -23.56 -18.87 -19.43
C PRO A 454 -24.27 -17.52 -19.27
N ARG A 455 -24.84 -17.23 -18.09
CA ARG A 455 -25.48 -15.94 -17.79
C ARG A 455 -24.52 -14.77 -17.95
N TYR A 456 -23.26 -14.97 -17.67
CA TYR A 456 -22.23 -13.92 -17.73
C TYR A 456 -21.46 -13.86 -19.05
N ALA A 457 -21.75 -14.72 -20.05
CA ALA A 457 -21.04 -14.74 -21.32
C ALA A 457 -21.05 -13.40 -22.07
N GLY A 458 -22.11 -12.61 -21.92
CA GLY A 458 -22.20 -11.25 -22.48
C GLY A 458 -21.28 -10.28 -21.75
N THR A 459 -21.35 -10.26 -20.42
CA THR A 459 -20.52 -9.43 -19.53
C THR A 459 -19.03 -9.74 -19.68
N ILE A 460 -18.66 -11.03 -19.75
CA ILE A 460 -17.27 -11.45 -19.98
C ILE A 460 -16.74 -10.85 -21.28
N ARG A 461 -17.52 -10.93 -22.39
CA ARG A 461 -17.07 -10.33 -23.67
C ARG A 461 -16.91 -8.82 -23.59
N GLU A 462 -17.83 -8.13 -22.91
CA GLU A 462 -17.74 -6.68 -22.70
C GLU A 462 -16.50 -6.31 -21.90
N LEU A 463 -16.29 -6.94 -20.74
CA LEU A 463 -15.16 -6.64 -19.86
C LEU A 463 -13.82 -7.02 -20.49
N THR A 464 -13.77 -8.14 -21.24
CA THR A 464 -12.59 -8.52 -22.02
C THR A 464 -12.26 -7.45 -23.06
N ALA A 465 -13.26 -6.95 -23.78
CA ALA A 465 -13.04 -5.92 -24.79
C ALA A 465 -12.55 -4.60 -24.19
N LEU A 466 -12.98 -4.24 -22.98
CA LEU A 466 -12.46 -3.07 -22.26
C LEU A 466 -11.00 -3.26 -21.86
N LEU A 467 -10.61 -4.43 -21.35
CA LEU A 467 -9.20 -4.73 -21.04
C LEU A 467 -8.31 -4.74 -22.29
N GLU A 468 -8.81 -5.32 -23.40
CA GLU A 468 -8.09 -5.35 -24.68
C GLU A 468 -7.97 -3.97 -25.33
N ALA A 469 -8.89 -3.05 -24.99
CA ALA A 469 -8.84 -1.67 -25.46
C ALA A 469 -7.91 -0.78 -24.64
N GLU A 470 -7.51 -1.21 -23.44
CA GLU A 470 -6.55 -0.47 -22.62
C GLU A 470 -5.15 -0.62 -23.21
N PRO A 471 -4.51 0.49 -23.62
CA PRO A 471 -3.20 0.44 -24.25
C PRO A 471 -2.17 -0.29 -23.40
N ASP A 472 -1.37 -1.14 -24.03
CA ASP A 472 -0.22 -1.85 -23.43
C ASP A 472 -0.55 -2.81 -22.27
N LEU A 473 -1.77 -2.82 -21.72
CA LEU A 473 -2.13 -3.65 -20.57
C LEU A 473 -1.86 -5.13 -20.81
N MET A 474 -2.37 -5.68 -21.92
CA MET A 474 -2.24 -7.09 -22.25
C MET A 474 -0.89 -7.46 -22.87
N GLU A 475 -0.14 -6.48 -23.35
CA GLU A 475 1.19 -6.66 -23.93
C GLU A 475 2.32 -6.56 -22.90
N THR A 476 2.03 -6.00 -21.74
CA THR A 476 3.00 -5.85 -20.65
C THR A 476 3.46 -7.23 -20.17
N VAL A 477 4.75 -7.45 -20.24
CA VAL A 477 5.39 -8.72 -19.86
C VAL A 477 6.08 -8.56 -18.52
N PHE A 478 5.55 -9.22 -17.51
CA PHE A 478 6.31 -9.45 -16.29
C PHE A 478 7.40 -10.49 -16.58
N ARG A 479 8.66 -10.11 -16.41
CA ARG A 479 9.81 -11.01 -16.52
C ARG A 479 10.35 -11.25 -15.11
N PRO A 480 9.91 -12.35 -14.44
CA PRO A 480 10.57 -12.76 -13.22
C PRO A 480 12.00 -13.17 -13.59
N TYR A 481 12.91 -12.87 -12.73
CA TYR A 481 14.34 -13.17 -12.80
C TYR A 481 14.80 -14.06 -13.97
N ALA A 482 15.68 -13.53 -14.81
CA ALA A 482 16.64 -14.41 -15.49
C ALA A 482 17.63 -14.88 -14.42
N ASP A 483 17.87 -16.20 -14.37
CA ASP A 483 18.76 -16.85 -13.40
C ASP A 483 20.05 -16.04 -13.15
N GLY A 484 20.25 -15.60 -11.91
CA GLY A 484 21.49 -14.97 -11.45
C GLY A 484 21.73 -13.53 -11.92
N GLY A 485 20.70 -12.82 -12.37
CA GLY A 485 20.85 -11.46 -12.91
C GLY A 485 21.16 -10.41 -11.87
N ASP A 486 22.03 -9.50 -12.26
CA ASP A 486 22.33 -8.27 -11.53
C ASP A 486 21.06 -7.46 -11.32
N TYR A 487 20.95 -6.84 -10.15
CA TYR A 487 19.83 -5.96 -9.81
C TYR A 487 19.92 -4.66 -10.61
N TRP A 488 18.95 -4.41 -11.47
CA TRP A 488 18.92 -3.23 -12.31
C TRP A 488 17.86 -2.23 -11.81
N LEU A 489 18.29 -1.03 -11.50
CA LEU A 489 17.38 0.11 -11.41
C LEU A 489 17.09 0.57 -12.84
N ASN A 490 15.81 0.66 -13.21
CA ASN A 490 15.41 1.28 -14.47
C ASN A 490 15.44 2.79 -14.31
N ASP A 491 16.52 3.42 -14.71
CA ASP A 491 16.66 4.89 -14.70
C ASP A 491 16.01 5.56 -15.92
N GLY A 492 15.36 4.78 -16.78
CA GLY A 492 14.73 5.26 -18.01
C GLY A 492 15.72 5.65 -19.12
N THR A 493 17.02 5.56 -18.88
CA THR A 493 18.04 5.88 -19.88
C THR A 493 18.54 4.64 -20.61
N GLY A 494 18.12 3.44 -20.19
CA GLY A 494 18.65 2.17 -20.63
C GLY A 494 20.03 1.84 -20.04
N ALA A 495 20.61 2.76 -19.27
CA ALA A 495 21.81 2.57 -18.48
C ALA A 495 21.35 2.24 -17.05
N GLY A 496 20.99 1.00 -16.80
CA GLY A 496 20.61 0.56 -15.45
C GLY A 496 21.76 0.77 -14.47
N PHE A 497 21.46 1.22 -13.27
CA PHE A 497 22.42 1.13 -12.17
C PHE A 497 22.63 -0.34 -11.85
N ALA A 498 23.81 -0.87 -12.21
CA ALA A 498 24.19 -2.21 -11.78
C ALA A 498 24.44 -2.18 -10.28
N PHE A 499 23.60 -2.85 -9.50
CA PHE A 499 23.87 -3.09 -8.10
C PHE A 499 24.87 -4.27 -8.05
N ASN A 500 26.15 -3.97 -8.10
CA ASN A 500 27.17 -4.93 -7.71
C ASN A 500 27.06 -5.11 -6.20
N GLY A 501 26.17 -6.01 -5.78
CA GLY A 501 26.21 -6.51 -4.42
C GLY A 501 27.60 -7.11 -4.21
N ALA A 502 28.51 -6.33 -3.62
CA ALA A 502 29.75 -6.88 -3.16
C ALA A 502 29.38 -8.05 -2.23
N LYS A 503 29.74 -9.27 -2.63
CA LYS A 503 29.74 -10.38 -1.69
C LYS A 503 30.65 -9.92 -0.55
N PRO A 504 30.17 -9.91 0.70
CA PRO A 504 31.10 -9.71 1.80
C PRO A 504 32.14 -10.83 1.73
N GLU A 505 33.41 -10.44 1.79
CA GLU A 505 34.50 -11.38 1.99
C GLU A 505 34.37 -12.08 3.34
#